data_2da7ae05e9501fb755c3cf5fe34772a0
#
_entry.id   2da7ae05e9501fb755c3cf5fe34772a0
#
_cell.length_a   1.000
_cell.length_b   1.000
_cell.length_c   1.000
_cell.angle_alpha   90.00
_cell.angle_beta   90.00
_cell.angle_gamma   90.00
#
_symmetry.space_group_name_H-M   'P 1'
#
loop_
_entity.id
_entity.type
_entity.pdbx_description
1 polymer ?
#
loop_
_entity_poly.entity_id
_entity_poly.type
_entity_poly.pdbx_seq_one_letter_code
_entity_poly.pdbx_strand_id
1 'polypeptide(L)'
;RGSRMKAYDGNKTLLPLIPGKSPFVGERPILRHILSSVPPGPKALIVNYCREDVEAATAGMGLMYCLQPELNGTGGAVLAARDFLAGQTAEKVVVTMGDVPFVKPETYARLLDDLENHPMVALGFQPADKKQYGVLEIDGDRVERITEHKYWKDYPAERQNALTVCNAGIYAANRKALLDYLPILESRPQIVQKEREGQMVDIKEYFLTDIAEYMTADGLSVGFALAEDEMETMGVDDPDALARAQRHYRTLIG
;
A
#
# COMPACT_ATOMS: atom_id res chain seq x y z
N ARG A 1 1.86 -7.55 -12.98
CA ARG A 1 3.21 -8.09 -13.22
C ARG A 1 4.21 -7.08 -12.69
N GLY A 2 4.90 -7.37 -11.59
CA GLY A 2 5.98 -6.52 -11.10
C GLY A 2 7.12 -6.51 -12.12
N SER A 3 7.45 -5.34 -12.68
CA SER A 3 8.48 -5.20 -13.73
C SER A 3 9.86 -5.70 -13.30
N ARG A 4 10.12 -5.84 -12.00
CA ARG A 4 11.38 -6.28 -11.40
C ARG A 4 11.46 -7.80 -11.18
N MET A 5 10.32 -8.52 -11.16
CA MET A 5 10.25 -9.98 -10.99
C MET A 5 10.31 -10.72 -12.34
N LYS A 6 11.28 -10.41 -13.20
CA LYS A 6 11.38 -10.92 -14.60
C LYS A 6 11.39 -12.45 -14.72
N ALA A 7 11.79 -13.17 -13.69
CA ALA A 7 11.86 -14.63 -13.67
C ALA A 7 10.57 -15.33 -13.21
N TYR A 8 9.52 -14.57 -12.84
CA TYR A 8 8.26 -15.11 -12.34
C TYR A 8 7.07 -14.61 -13.17
N ASP A 9 6.29 -15.54 -13.70
CA ASP A 9 5.14 -15.26 -14.58
C ASP A 9 3.79 -15.38 -13.84
N GLY A 10 3.78 -15.20 -12.53
CA GLY A 10 2.56 -15.22 -11.70
C GLY A 10 2.30 -13.91 -11.00
N ASN A 11 1.30 -13.92 -10.12
CA ASN A 11 1.04 -12.79 -9.24
C ASN A 11 2.03 -12.81 -8.06
N LYS A 12 2.82 -11.74 -7.89
CA LYS A 12 3.85 -11.66 -6.85
C LYS A 12 3.32 -11.80 -5.42
N THR A 13 2.04 -11.46 -5.18
CA THR A 13 1.39 -11.61 -3.88
C THR A 13 1.16 -13.09 -3.48
N LEU A 14 1.24 -13.99 -4.46
CA LEU A 14 1.14 -15.44 -4.25
C LEU A 14 2.50 -16.13 -4.07
N LEU A 15 3.61 -15.40 -4.12
CA LEU A 15 4.93 -15.94 -3.82
C LEU A 15 5.01 -16.51 -2.40
N PRO A 16 5.69 -17.65 -2.21
CA PRO A 16 5.72 -18.33 -0.93
C PRO A 16 6.68 -17.67 0.05
N LEU A 17 6.30 -17.59 1.31
CA LEU A 17 7.23 -17.25 2.42
C LEU A 17 8.02 -18.48 2.90
N ILE A 18 7.52 -19.69 2.65
CA ILE A 18 8.21 -20.95 2.90
C ILE A 18 8.60 -21.55 1.54
N PRO A 19 9.84 -21.38 1.08
CA PRO A 19 10.27 -21.91 -0.20
C PRO A 19 10.37 -23.44 -0.19
N GLY A 20 9.94 -24.06 -1.28
CA GLY A 20 10.09 -25.50 -1.54
C GLY A 20 11.25 -25.81 -2.49
N LYS A 21 10.93 -26.37 -3.68
CA LYS A 21 11.93 -26.73 -4.70
C LYS A 21 12.58 -25.53 -5.39
N SER A 22 11.96 -24.36 -5.30
CA SER A 22 12.52 -23.11 -5.79
C SER A 22 12.04 -21.93 -4.91
N PRO A 23 12.69 -20.75 -4.97
CA PRO A 23 12.21 -19.56 -4.25
C PRO A 23 10.79 -19.13 -4.61
N PHE A 24 10.31 -19.53 -5.78
CA PHE A 24 9.00 -19.11 -6.33
C PHE A 24 7.89 -20.15 -6.12
N VAL A 25 8.21 -21.33 -5.60
CA VAL A 25 7.25 -22.44 -5.38
C VAL A 25 7.41 -22.96 -3.96
N GLY A 26 6.32 -22.98 -3.21
CA GLY A 26 6.35 -23.43 -1.81
C GLY A 26 5.02 -23.16 -1.11
N GLU A 27 5.09 -22.92 0.17
CA GLU A 27 3.93 -22.78 1.05
C GLU A 27 3.84 -21.37 1.63
N ARG A 28 2.68 -21.04 2.21
CA ARG A 28 2.41 -19.77 2.87
C ARG A 28 2.52 -18.58 1.90
N PRO A 29 1.61 -18.38 0.95
CA PRO A 29 1.59 -17.21 0.07
C PRO A 29 1.63 -15.91 0.88
N ILE A 30 2.39 -14.91 0.40
CA ILE A 30 2.49 -13.56 0.99
C ILE A 30 1.12 -13.02 1.35
N LEU A 31 0.19 -13.03 0.39
CA LEU A 31 -1.16 -12.51 0.57
C LEU A 31 -1.93 -13.18 1.72
N ARG A 32 -1.81 -14.51 1.86
CA ARG A 32 -2.46 -15.22 2.97
C ARG A 32 -1.84 -14.87 4.32
N HIS A 33 -0.56 -14.59 4.35
CA HIS A 33 0.11 -14.12 5.57
C HIS A 33 -0.39 -12.72 5.95
N ILE A 34 -0.44 -11.77 5.01
CA ILE A 34 -1.01 -10.44 5.23
C ILE A 34 -2.45 -10.54 5.75
N LEU A 35 -3.29 -11.33 5.11
CA LEU A 35 -4.69 -11.51 5.52
C LEU A 35 -4.86 -12.08 6.93
N SER A 36 -3.85 -12.79 7.46
CA SER A 36 -3.86 -13.26 8.84
C SER A 36 -3.42 -12.21 9.87
N SER A 37 -2.76 -11.13 9.43
CA SER A 37 -2.24 -10.06 10.30
C SER A 37 -3.14 -8.82 10.32
N VAL A 38 -3.94 -8.59 9.26
CA VAL A 38 -4.85 -7.42 9.21
C VAL A 38 -5.98 -7.56 10.23
N PRO A 39 -6.49 -6.44 10.77
CA PRO A 39 -7.57 -6.42 11.75
C PRO A 39 -8.80 -7.22 11.32
N PRO A 40 -9.60 -7.74 12.27
CA PRO A 40 -10.83 -8.41 11.95
C PRO A 40 -11.85 -7.46 11.30
N GLY A 41 -12.72 -8.01 10.46
CA GLY A 41 -13.75 -7.24 9.77
C GLY A 41 -13.91 -7.65 8.30
N PRO A 42 -14.88 -7.05 7.58
CA PRO A 42 -15.04 -7.27 6.14
C PRO A 42 -13.79 -6.88 5.37
N LYS A 43 -13.39 -7.70 4.40
CA LYS A 43 -12.17 -7.49 3.61
C LYS A 43 -12.46 -7.52 2.12
N ALA A 44 -11.84 -6.62 1.38
CA ALA A 44 -11.83 -6.65 -0.07
C ALA A 44 -10.39 -6.78 -0.60
N LEU A 45 -10.22 -7.61 -1.62
CA LEU A 45 -9.00 -7.66 -2.41
C LEU A 45 -9.24 -6.94 -3.73
N ILE A 46 -8.35 -6.00 -4.04
CA ILE A 46 -8.35 -5.33 -5.34
C ILE A 46 -7.52 -6.17 -6.28
N VAL A 47 -8.15 -6.67 -7.33
CA VAL A 47 -7.56 -7.65 -8.24
C VAL A 47 -7.54 -7.13 -9.68
N ASN A 48 -6.54 -7.58 -10.45
CA ASN A 48 -6.42 -7.35 -11.88
C ASN A 48 -5.69 -8.54 -12.52
N TYR A 49 -4.36 -8.49 -12.59
CA TYR A 49 -3.52 -9.54 -13.19
C TYR A 49 -3.58 -10.85 -12.39
N CYS A 50 -3.74 -11.97 -13.07
CA CYS A 50 -3.90 -13.31 -12.48
C CYS A 50 -4.99 -13.34 -11.38
N ARG A 51 -6.13 -12.70 -11.65
CA ARG A 51 -7.26 -12.62 -10.73
C ARG A 51 -7.70 -14.02 -10.25
N GLU A 52 -7.87 -14.94 -11.18
CA GLU A 52 -8.34 -16.31 -10.90
C GLU A 52 -7.42 -17.05 -9.94
N ASP A 53 -6.09 -16.88 -10.08
CA ASP A 53 -5.11 -17.48 -9.17
C ASP A 53 -5.23 -16.89 -7.76
N VAL A 54 -5.46 -15.57 -7.65
CA VAL A 54 -5.65 -14.90 -6.36
C VAL A 54 -6.95 -15.39 -5.70
N GLU A 55 -8.04 -15.46 -6.43
CA GLU A 55 -9.32 -15.98 -5.94
C GLU A 55 -9.21 -17.43 -5.48
N ALA A 56 -8.55 -18.28 -6.26
CA ALA A 56 -8.30 -19.68 -5.89
C ALA A 56 -7.43 -19.80 -4.64
N ALA A 57 -6.35 -19.02 -4.55
CA ALA A 57 -5.44 -19.04 -3.40
C ALA A 57 -6.07 -18.54 -2.11
N THR A 58 -7.12 -17.73 -2.19
CA THR A 58 -7.81 -17.12 -1.03
C THR A 58 -9.25 -17.63 -0.86
N ALA A 59 -9.63 -18.68 -1.59
CA ALA A 59 -10.97 -19.28 -1.50
C ALA A 59 -11.31 -19.66 -0.04
N GLY A 60 -12.58 -19.45 0.34
CA GLY A 60 -13.07 -19.75 1.68
C GLY A 60 -12.70 -18.74 2.78
N MET A 61 -11.98 -17.66 2.46
CA MET A 61 -11.59 -16.64 3.44
C MET A 61 -12.64 -15.53 3.63
N GLY A 62 -13.80 -15.60 2.98
CA GLY A 62 -14.88 -14.62 3.13
C GLY A 62 -14.53 -13.24 2.58
N LEU A 63 -13.78 -13.19 1.48
CA LEU A 63 -13.30 -11.95 0.87
C LEU A 63 -14.24 -11.48 -0.25
N MET A 64 -14.33 -10.16 -0.43
CA MET A 64 -14.87 -9.54 -1.64
C MET A 64 -13.72 -9.27 -2.62
N TYR A 65 -13.94 -9.53 -3.89
CA TYR A 65 -12.97 -9.22 -4.94
C TYR A 65 -13.47 -8.03 -5.78
N CYS A 66 -12.72 -6.94 -5.74
CA CYS A 66 -13.00 -5.73 -6.51
C CYS A 66 -12.05 -5.66 -7.71
N LEU A 67 -12.60 -5.68 -8.92
CA LEU A 67 -11.79 -5.59 -10.13
C LEU A 67 -11.35 -4.14 -10.35
N GLN A 68 -10.03 -3.91 -10.43
CA GLN A 68 -9.46 -2.68 -10.96
C GLN A 68 -9.20 -2.90 -12.47
N PRO A 69 -10.04 -2.37 -13.36
CA PRO A 69 -9.97 -2.73 -14.80
C PRO A 69 -8.69 -2.18 -15.44
N GLU A 70 -8.20 -1.04 -14.98
CA GLU A 70 -6.96 -0.41 -15.42
C GLU A 70 -5.99 -0.27 -14.26
N LEU A 71 -4.69 -0.58 -14.48
CA LEU A 71 -3.64 -0.35 -13.49
C LEU A 71 -3.26 1.14 -13.45
N ASN A 72 -4.12 1.93 -12.86
CA ASN A 72 -4.11 3.38 -12.82
C ASN A 72 -3.77 3.95 -11.43
N GLY A 73 -2.92 3.26 -10.70
CA GLY A 73 -2.37 3.71 -9.42
C GLY A 73 -3.10 3.19 -8.17
N THR A 74 -2.55 3.51 -7.02
CA THR A 74 -3.06 3.07 -5.71
C THR A 74 -4.41 3.71 -5.36
N GLY A 75 -4.62 4.95 -5.76
CA GLY A 75 -5.92 5.62 -5.66
C GLY A 75 -6.97 4.95 -6.55
N GLY A 76 -6.59 4.54 -7.77
CA GLY A 76 -7.46 3.77 -8.66
C GLY A 76 -7.89 2.43 -8.08
N ALA A 77 -7.02 1.78 -7.31
CA ALA A 77 -7.37 0.56 -6.58
C ALA A 77 -8.44 0.83 -5.51
N VAL A 78 -8.32 1.92 -4.75
CA VAL A 78 -9.33 2.28 -3.73
C VAL A 78 -10.64 2.73 -4.39
N LEU A 79 -10.58 3.43 -5.53
CA LEU A 79 -11.77 3.76 -6.32
C LEU A 79 -12.53 2.50 -6.77
N ALA A 80 -11.82 1.43 -7.15
CA ALA A 80 -12.44 0.15 -7.50
C ALA A 80 -13.16 -0.53 -6.32
N ALA A 81 -12.80 -0.19 -5.09
CA ALA A 81 -13.45 -0.69 -3.88
C ALA A 81 -14.57 0.23 -3.34
N ARG A 82 -14.92 1.33 -4.03
CA ARG A 82 -15.89 2.33 -3.56
C ARG A 82 -17.21 1.71 -3.13
N ASP A 83 -17.80 0.86 -3.97
CA ASP A 83 -19.11 0.24 -3.68
C ASP A 83 -19.02 -0.72 -2.48
N PHE A 84 -17.93 -1.48 -2.38
CA PHE A 84 -17.67 -2.29 -1.20
C PHE A 84 -17.61 -1.42 0.05
N LEU A 85 -16.82 -0.34 0.04
CA LEU A 85 -16.69 0.58 1.17
C LEU A 85 -18.01 1.24 1.53
N ALA A 86 -18.80 1.66 0.56
CA ALA A 86 -20.10 2.27 0.76
C ALA A 86 -21.12 1.31 1.41
N GLY A 87 -21.03 0.02 1.08
CA GLY A 87 -21.89 -1.02 1.62
C GLY A 87 -21.55 -1.49 3.05
N GLN A 88 -20.43 -1.01 3.65
CA GLN A 88 -20.02 -1.42 4.99
C GLN A 88 -20.61 -0.54 6.08
N THR A 89 -20.76 -1.14 7.28
CA THR A 89 -21.14 -0.43 8.51
C THR A 89 -19.95 -0.05 9.39
N ALA A 90 -18.78 -0.67 9.16
CA ALA A 90 -17.56 -0.36 9.87
C ALA A 90 -17.16 1.11 9.64
N GLU A 91 -16.82 1.83 10.70
CA GLU A 91 -16.49 3.26 10.63
C GLU A 91 -15.03 3.52 10.23
N LYS A 92 -14.15 2.57 10.55
CA LYS A 92 -12.70 2.65 10.31
C LYS A 92 -12.30 1.70 9.17
N VAL A 93 -11.39 2.13 8.32
CA VAL A 93 -10.87 1.37 7.18
C VAL A 93 -9.35 1.32 7.25
N VAL A 94 -8.77 0.16 6.99
CA VAL A 94 -7.35 0.00 6.72
C VAL A 94 -7.14 -0.28 5.24
N VAL A 95 -6.25 0.45 4.60
CA VAL A 95 -5.75 0.19 3.26
C VAL A 95 -4.33 -0.32 3.39
N THR A 96 -4.06 -1.52 2.91
CA THR A 96 -2.73 -2.14 2.99
C THR A 96 -2.30 -2.71 1.65
N MET A 97 -0.98 -2.86 1.47
CA MET A 97 -0.39 -3.37 0.24
C MET A 97 -0.36 -4.90 0.25
N GLY A 98 -0.63 -5.51 -0.91
CA GLY A 98 -0.63 -6.97 -1.06
C GLY A 98 0.76 -7.63 -1.13
N ASP A 99 1.81 -6.84 -1.06
CA ASP A 99 3.22 -7.27 -1.17
C ASP A 99 4.10 -6.84 0.02
N VAL A 100 3.50 -6.30 1.08
CA VAL A 100 4.18 -5.93 2.34
C VAL A 100 3.74 -6.89 3.44
N PRO A 101 4.45 -8.03 3.63
CA PRO A 101 3.96 -9.15 4.44
C PRO A 101 4.06 -8.99 5.95
N PHE A 102 4.91 -8.11 6.46
CA PHE A 102 5.33 -8.18 7.87
C PHE A 102 4.79 -7.07 8.76
N VAL A 103 3.78 -6.34 8.32
CA VAL A 103 3.10 -5.36 9.19
C VAL A 103 2.46 -6.09 10.37
N LYS A 104 2.82 -5.66 11.57
CA LYS A 104 2.35 -6.28 12.81
C LYS A 104 0.89 -5.90 13.11
N PRO A 105 0.10 -6.78 13.75
CA PRO A 105 -1.24 -6.42 14.22
C PRO A 105 -1.26 -5.18 15.11
N GLU A 106 -0.23 -5.00 15.96
CA GLU A 106 -0.08 -3.86 16.85
C GLU A 106 0.11 -2.55 16.08
N THR A 107 0.81 -2.60 14.93
CA THR A 107 0.98 -1.45 14.05
C THR A 107 -0.34 -1.03 13.41
N TYR A 108 -1.16 -1.99 12.96
CA TYR A 108 -2.52 -1.69 12.50
C TYR A 108 -3.39 -1.13 13.63
N ALA A 109 -3.28 -1.66 14.86
CA ALA A 109 -4.04 -1.15 15.99
C ALA A 109 -3.70 0.32 16.28
N ARG A 110 -2.40 0.69 16.32
CA ARG A 110 -1.98 2.09 16.48
C ARG A 110 -2.54 3.01 15.40
N LEU A 111 -2.51 2.60 14.13
CA LEU A 111 -3.11 3.38 13.04
C LEU A 111 -4.61 3.62 13.25
N LEU A 112 -5.33 2.60 13.75
CA LEU A 112 -6.76 2.70 14.01
C LEU A 112 -7.09 3.53 15.25
N ASP A 113 -6.23 3.50 16.26
CA ASP A 113 -6.39 4.31 17.49
C ASP A 113 -6.18 5.80 17.17
N ASP A 114 -5.19 6.14 16.36
CA ASP A 114 -4.89 7.53 15.96
C ASP A 114 -6.03 8.17 15.12
N LEU A 115 -6.96 7.39 14.57
CA LEU A 115 -8.17 7.91 13.92
C LEU A 115 -9.14 8.63 14.87
N GLU A 116 -8.91 8.59 16.18
CA GLU A 116 -9.65 9.43 17.13
C GLU A 116 -9.29 10.92 16.98
N ASN A 117 -8.08 11.20 16.51
CA ASN A 117 -7.54 12.55 16.35
C ASN A 117 -7.50 13.02 14.88
N HIS A 118 -7.49 12.09 13.94
CA HIS A 118 -7.27 12.36 12.52
C HIS A 118 -8.25 11.57 11.64
N PRO A 119 -8.88 12.16 10.61
CA PRO A 119 -9.71 11.41 9.67
C PRO A 119 -8.93 10.42 8.79
N MET A 120 -7.61 10.60 8.69
CA MET A 120 -6.68 9.70 7.99
C MET A 120 -5.33 9.67 8.71
N VAL A 121 -4.71 8.50 8.76
CA VAL A 121 -3.38 8.26 9.34
C VAL A 121 -2.54 7.45 8.37
N ALA A 122 -1.33 7.91 8.06
CA ALA A 122 -0.38 7.21 7.21
C ALA A 122 0.64 6.42 8.05
N LEU A 123 1.00 5.21 7.62
CA LEU A 123 2.14 4.51 8.18
C LEU A 123 3.42 5.03 7.52
N GLY A 124 4.29 5.60 8.35
CA GLY A 124 5.64 6.00 7.98
C GLY A 124 6.70 5.03 8.50
N PHE A 125 7.90 5.12 7.96
CA PHE A 125 9.08 4.44 8.47
C PHE A 125 10.34 5.24 8.16
N GLN A 126 11.42 4.98 8.89
CA GLN A 126 12.68 5.69 8.76
C GLN A 126 13.79 4.73 8.29
N PRO A 127 13.95 4.52 6.96
CA PRO A 127 14.98 3.65 6.44
C PRO A 127 16.36 4.30 6.50
N ALA A 128 17.42 3.50 6.54
CA ALA A 128 18.80 3.97 6.37
C ALA A 128 19.03 4.60 4.97
N ASP A 129 18.32 4.11 3.95
CA ASP A 129 18.34 4.63 2.58
C ASP A 129 16.90 4.76 2.06
N LYS A 130 16.49 5.98 1.74
CA LYS A 130 15.14 6.29 1.23
C LYS A 130 14.85 5.72 -0.15
N LYS A 131 15.85 5.32 -0.91
CA LYS A 131 15.68 4.75 -2.26
C LYS A 131 14.68 5.56 -3.11
N GLN A 132 13.64 4.87 -3.59
CA GLN A 132 12.57 5.45 -4.41
C GLN A 132 11.22 5.52 -3.67
N TYR A 133 11.24 5.51 -2.33
CA TYR A 133 10.01 5.67 -1.57
C TYR A 133 9.48 7.10 -1.65
N GLY A 134 8.16 7.24 -1.60
CA GLY A 134 7.52 8.50 -1.27
C GLY A 134 7.90 8.92 0.16
N VAL A 135 7.83 10.20 0.46
CA VAL A 135 8.15 10.76 1.79
C VAL A 135 6.97 11.51 2.36
N LEU A 136 6.85 11.51 3.68
CA LEU A 136 5.90 12.34 4.40
C LEU A 136 6.54 13.70 4.65
N GLU A 137 5.91 14.76 4.16
CA GLU A 137 6.24 16.12 4.55
C GLU A 137 5.42 16.44 5.80
N ILE A 138 6.10 16.60 6.93
CA ILE A 138 5.51 16.66 8.27
C ILE A 138 5.72 18.05 8.86
N ASP A 139 4.66 18.61 9.43
CA ASP A 139 4.70 19.79 10.30
C ASP A 139 4.13 19.44 11.67
N GLY A 140 5.01 19.45 12.69
CA GLY A 140 4.64 19.00 14.03
C GLY A 140 4.23 17.54 14.08
N ASP A 141 2.96 17.29 14.40
CA ASP A 141 2.34 15.96 14.50
C ASP A 141 1.48 15.59 13.29
N ARG A 142 1.55 16.38 12.22
CA ARG A 142 0.66 16.25 11.03
C ARG A 142 1.44 16.06 9.75
N VAL A 143 0.84 15.32 8.85
CA VAL A 143 1.30 15.19 7.46
C VAL A 143 0.65 16.29 6.63
N GLU A 144 1.46 17.17 6.04
CA GLU A 144 0.97 18.18 5.09
C GLU A 144 0.68 17.56 3.73
N ARG A 145 1.59 16.71 3.28
CA ARG A 145 1.47 15.95 2.03
C ARG A 145 2.36 14.71 2.03
N ILE A 146 2.09 13.82 1.11
CA ILE A 146 2.94 12.66 0.83
C ILE A 146 3.51 12.84 -0.58
N THR A 147 4.82 13.04 -0.68
CA THR A 147 5.49 13.40 -1.93
C THR A 147 6.20 12.20 -2.52
N GLU A 148 5.83 11.83 -3.74
CA GLU A 148 6.42 10.71 -4.47
C GLU A 148 7.89 11.00 -4.86
N HIS A 149 8.72 9.94 -4.98
CA HIS A 149 10.15 10.06 -5.31
C HIS A 149 10.41 10.91 -6.55
N LYS A 150 9.58 10.77 -7.60
CA LYS A 150 9.75 11.54 -8.86
C LYS A 150 9.72 13.05 -8.68
N TYR A 151 9.17 13.55 -7.55
CA TYR A 151 9.11 14.97 -7.22
C TYR A 151 10.19 15.37 -6.22
N TRP A 152 10.32 14.64 -5.07
CA TRP A 152 11.28 15.07 -4.05
C TRP A 152 12.74 14.82 -4.41
N LYS A 153 13.05 13.93 -5.35
CA LYS A 153 14.43 13.71 -5.85
C LYS A 153 15.08 14.98 -6.43
N ASP A 154 14.26 15.91 -6.91
CA ASP A 154 14.71 17.17 -7.50
C ASP A 154 14.71 18.35 -6.49
N TYR A 155 14.42 18.09 -5.22
CA TYR A 155 14.52 19.07 -4.16
C TYR A 155 15.99 19.42 -3.85
N PRO A 156 16.27 20.62 -3.31
CA PRO A 156 17.61 20.94 -2.78
C PRO A 156 18.06 19.90 -1.75
N ALA A 157 19.36 19.60 -1.70
CA ALA A 157 19.92 18.55 -0.83
C ALA A 157 19.54 18.74 0.66
N GLU A 158 19.53 19.98 1.14
CA GLU A 158 19.12 20.30 2.51
C GLU A 158 17.67 19.84 2.78
N ARG A 159 16.74 20.13 1.86
CA ARG A 159 15.35 19.70 1.98
C ARG A 159 15.23 18.19 1.87
N GLN A 160 15.96 17.56 0.93
CA GLN A 160 15.96 16.09 0.84
C GLN A 160 16.42 15.43 2.16
N ASN A 161 17.45 16.00 2.82
CA ASN A 161 17.97 15.47 4.08
C ASN A 161 16.98 15.66 5.26
N ALA A 162 16.18 16.72 5.23
CA ALA A 162 15.15 16.96 6.24
C ALA A 162 13.97 15.98 6.16
N LEU A 163 13.70 15.41 4.98
CA LEU A 163 12.64 14.43 4.76
C LEU A 163 13.10 13.04 5.21
N THR A 164 12.93 12.71 6.48
CA THR A 164 13.44 11.47 7.09
C THR A 164 12.43 10.33 7.14
N VAL A 165 11.14 10.62 6.99
CA VAL A 165 10.06 9.63 7.08
C VAL A 165 9.57 9.27 5.69
N CYS A 166 9.68 7.98 5.35
CA CYS A 166 9.16 7.41 4.11
C CYS A 166 7.74 6.89 4.27
N ASN A 167 6.97 6.92 3.20
CA ASN A 167 5.62 6.39 3.13
C ASN A 167 5.64 4.87 2.93
N ALA A 168 5.00 4.13 3.82
CA ALA A 168 4.86 2.67 3.70
C ALA A 168 3.75 2.24 2.71
N GLY A 169 2.92 3.18 2.24
CA GLY A 169 1.77 2.86 1.39
C GLY A 169 0.60 2.21 2.14
N ILE A 170 0.60 2.29 3.45
CA ILE A 170 -0.41 1.72 4.35
C ILE A 170 -1.09 2.85 5.11
N TYR A 171 -2.41 2.80 5.20
CA TYR A 171 -3.21 3.88 5.75
C TYR A 171 -4.36 3.34 6.59
N ALA A 172 -4.72 4.07 7.63
CA ALA A 172 -6.05 3.98 8.21
C ALA A 172 -6.84 5.26 7.89
N ALA A 173 -8.15 5.14 7.74
CA ALA A 173 -9.01 6.29 7.51
C ALA A 173 -10.40 6.07 8.13
N ASN A 174 -11.07 7.15 8.53
CA ASN A 174 -12.49 7.13 8.75
C ASN A 174 -13.20 6.84 7.43
N ARG A 175 -14.03 5.79 7.38
CA ARG A 175 -14.69 5.34 6.15
C ARG A 175 -15.48 6.46 5.46
N LYS A 176 -16.21 7.25 6.25
CA LYS A 176 -16.96 8.39 5.70
C LYS A 176 -16.03 9.41 5.06
N ALA A 177 -14.97 9.81 5.76
CA ALA A 177 -14.00 10.77 5.23
C ALA A 177 -13.36 10.23 3.95
N LEU A 178 -12.92 8.96 3.93
CA LEU A 178 -12.36 8.37 2.72
C LEU A 178 -13.35 8.42 1.55
N LEU A 179 -14.62 8.04 1.76
CA LEU A 179 -15.65 8.07 0.73
C LEU A 179 -15.95 9.49 0.22
N ASP A 180 -15.90 10.49 1.09
CA ASP A 180 -16.11 11.90 0.72
C ASP A 180 -14.98 12.42 -0.20
N TYR A 181 -13.74 11.93 -0.04
CA TYR A 181 -12.58 12.35 -0.83
C TYR A 181 -12.35 11.52 -2.11
N LEU A 182 -12.95 10.32 -2.24
CA LEU A 182 -12.82 9.52 -3.47
C LEU A 182 -13.32 10.24 -4.73
N PRO A 183 -14.46 10.98 -4.74
CA PRO A 183 -14.88 11.75 -5.90
C PRO A 183 -13.91 12.90 -6.26
N ILE A 184 -13.27 13.51 -5.25
CA ILE A 184 -12.28 14.57 -5.47
C ILE A 184 -11.05 13.96 -6.15
N LEU A 185 -10.55 12.83 -5.63
CA LEU A 185 -9.46 12.09 -6.24
C LEU A 185 -9.76 11.69 -7.68
N GLU A 186 -10.95 11.16 -7.96
CA GLU A 186 -11.39 10.75 -9.30
C GLU A 186 -11.45 11.92 -10.30
N SER A 187 -11.80 13.11 -9.81
CA SER A 187 -11.87 14.32 -10.64
C SER A 187 -10.49 14.93 -10.96
N ARG A 188 -9.41 14.50 -10.27
CA ARG A 188 -8.07 15.11 -10.36
C ARG A 188 -6.99 14.05 -10.68
N PRO A 189 -7.10 13.33 -11.81
CA PRO A 189 -6.05 12.37 -12.20
C PRO A 189 -4.74 13.08 -12.51
N GLN A 190 -3.64 12.44 -12.17
CA GLN A 190 -2.34 12.83 -12.67
C GLN A 190 -2.11 12.18 -14.06
N ILE A 191 -1.61 12.94 -15.01
CA ILE A 191 -1.24 12.40 -16.33
C ILE A 191 0.20 11.89 -16.24
N VAL A 192 0.38 10.59 -16.46
CA VAL A 192 1.68 9.93 -16.39
C VAL A 192 1.96 9.26 -17.73
N GLN A 193 3.15 9.48 -18.27
CA GLN A 193 3.58 8.78 -19.47
C GLN A 193 4.10 7.38 -19.10
N LYS A 194 3.54 6.35 -19.74
CA LYS A 194 4.00 4.96 -19.60
C LYS A 194 4.21 4.34 -20.97
N GLU A 195 5.26 3.55 -21.09
CA GLU A 195 5.48 2.73 -22.28
C GLU A 195 4.50 1.54 -22.29
N ARG A 196 3.70 1.44 -23.36
CA ARG A 196 2.84 0.29 -23.65
C ARG A 196 3.12 -0.14 -25.09
N GLU A 197 3.47 -1.40 -25.30
CA GLU A 197 3.73 -1.98 -26.61
C GLU A 197 4.73 -1.17 -27.46
N GLY A 198 5.76 -0.61 -26.80
CA GLY A 198 6.80 0.21 -27.47
C GLY A 198 6.40 1.66 -27.76
N GLN A 199 5.22 2.11 -27.31
CA GLN A 199 4.76 3.49 -27.47
C GLN A 199 4.55 4.16 -26.11
N MET A 200 4.93 5.43 -26.01
CA MET A 200 4.62 6.26 -24.85
C MET A 200 3.16 6.72 -24.93
N VAL A 201 2.37 6.35 -23.94
CA VAL A 201 0.96 6.72 -23.85
C VAL A 201 0.70 7.48 -22.55
N ASP A 202 -0.16 8.48 -22.62
CA ASP A 202 -0.63 9.21 -21.45
C ASP A 202 -1.68 8.36 -20.73
N ILE A 203 -1.44 8.10 -19.44
CA ILE A 203 -2.34 7.37 -18.56
C ILE A 203 -2.82 8.29 -17.46
N LYS A 204 -4.12 8.29 -17.20
CA LYS A 204 -4.68 8.89 -16.00
C LYS A 204 -4.36 8.01 -14.80
N GLU A 205 -3.56 8.50 -13.87
CA GLU A 205 -3.17 7.79 -12.67
C GLU A 205 -3.70 8.51 -11.43
N TYR A 206 -4.19 7.74 -10.46
CA TYR A 206 -4.73 8.23 -9.20
C TYR A 206 -3.82 7.77 -8.07
N PHE A 207 -3.25 8.71 -7.33
CA PHE A 207 -2.39 8.38 -6.21
C PHE A 207 -3.20 8.53 -4.90
N LEU A 208 -3.25 7.47 -4.12
CA LEU A 208 -3.92 7.53 -2.82
C LEU A 208 -3.27 8.58 -1.89
N THR A 209 -1.99 8.83 -2.09
CA THR A 209 -1.20 9.86 -1.40
C THR A 209 -1.75 11.27 -1.58
N ASP A 210 -2.41 11.56 -2.72
CA ASP A 210 -2.98 12.88 -2.98
C ASP A 210 -4.15 13.22 -2.02
N ILE A 211 -4.82 12.21 -1.47
CA ILE A 211 -5.91 12.42 -0.49
C ILE A 211 -5.39 13.15 0.76
N ALA A 212 -4.17 12.87 1.21
CA ALA A 212 -3.59 13.56 2.36
C ALA A 212 -3.50 15.08 2.09
N GLU A 213 -3.02 15.48 0.91
CA GLU A 213 -2.93 16.90 0.52
C GLU A 213 -4.31 17.53 0.35
N TYR A 214 -5.30 16.81 -0.20
CA TYR A 214 -6.66 17.34 -0.32
C TYR A 214 -7.30 17.56 1.04
N MET A 215 -7.15 16.62 1.98
CA MET A 215 -7.66 16.76 3.34
C MET A 215 -7.02 17.93 4.07
N THR A 216 -5.70 18.11 3.98
CA THR A 216 -5.00 19.22 4.63
C THR A 216 -5.35 20.56 4.00
N ALA A 217 -5.54 20.64 2.70
CA ALA A 217 -6.00 21.84 2.01
C ALA A 217 -7.40 22.28 2.47
N ASP A 218 -8.25 21.32 2.85
CA ASP A 218 -9.58 21.59 3.41
C ASP A 218 -9.56 21.82 4.93
N GLY A 219 -8.36 21.90 5.55
CA GLY A 219 -8.17 22.16 6.98
C GLY A 219 -8.35 20.93 7.88
N LEU A 220 -8.42 19.73 7.31
CA LEU A 220 -8.42 18.50 8.08
C LEU A 220 -7.00 18.07 8.47
N SER A 221 -6.88 17.39 9.60
CA SER A 221 -5.60 16.91 10.10
C SER A 221 -5.33 15.49 9.61
N VAL A 222 -4.23 15.26 8.91
CA VAL A 222 -3.76 13.91 8.58
C VAL A 222 -2.63 13.54 9.53
N GLY A 223 -2.78 12.42 10.26
CA GLY A 223 -1.79 11.92 11.20
C GLY A 223 -0.80 10.95 10.56
N PHE A 224 0.21 10.55 11.32
CA PHE A 224 1.10 9.46 10.95
C PHE A 224 1.53 8.66 12.17
N ALA A 225 1.76 7.36 11.95
CA ALA A 225 2.43 6.48 12.92
C ALA A 225 3.71 5.93 12.28
N LEU A 226 4.73 5.65 13.10
CA LEU A 226 5.97 5.07 12.63
C LEU A 226 5.98 3.56 12.84
N ALA A 227 6.39 2.80 11.83
CA ALA A 227 6.76 1.40 12.00
C ALA A 227 7.97 1.29 12.92
N GLU A 228 7.98 0.28 13.78
CA GLU A 228 9.08 0.05 14.72
C GLU A 228 10.32 -0.56 14.06
N ASP A 229 10.09 -1.30 12.98
CA ASP A 229 11.12 -2.01 12.24
C ASP A 229 10.92 -1.80 10.73
N GLU A 230 12.01 -1.50 10.00
CA GLU A 230 11.99 -1.37 8.54
C GLU A 230 11.45 -2.63 7.85
N MET A 231 11.64 -3.81 8.46
CA MET A 231 11.11 -5.07 7.93
C MET A 231 9.58 -5.11 7.88
N GLU A 232 8.87 -4.38 8.75
CA GLU A 232 7.40 -4.29 8.69
C GLU A 232 6.91 -3.68 7.37
N THR A 233 7.67 -2.76 6.81
CA THR A 233 7.27 -1.97 5.63
C THR A 233 7.96 -2.44 4.35
N MET A 234 8.76 -3.51 4.43
CA MET A 234 9.49 -4.03 3.28
C MET A 234 8.55 -4.67 2.25
N GLY A 235 8.46 -4.08 1.08
CA GLY A 235 7.77 -4.65 -0.08
C GLY A 235 8.57 -5.76 -0.75
N VAL A 236 7.87 -6.77 -1.26
CA VAL A 236 8.47 -7.88 -2.04
C VAL A 236 8.32 -7.59 -3.53
N ASP A 237 9.26 -6.81 -4.08
CA ASP A 237 9.20 -6.32 -5.46
C ASP A 237 10.17 -7.02 -6.42
N ASP A 238 11.20 -7.66 -5.89
CA ASP A 238 12.27 -8.32 -6.64
C ASP A 238 12.72 -9.62 -5.96
N PRO A 239 13.54 -10.46 -6.63
CA PRO A 239 14.01 -11.73 -6.08
C PRO A 239 14.82 -11.60 -4.78
N ASP A 240 15.57 -10.50 -4.61
CA ASP A 240 16.38 -10.27 -3.40
C ASP A 240 15.47 -9.91 -2.23
N ALA A 241 14.44 -9.10 -2.45
CA ALA A 241 13.41 -8.81 -1.46
C ALA A 241 12.65 -10.08 -1.06
N LEU A 242 12.30 -10.95 -2.02
CA LEU A 242 11.69 -12.25 -1.72
C LEU A 242 12.62 -13.12 -0.85
N ALA A 243 13.91 -13.22 -1.19
CA ALA A 243 14.86 -13.98 -0.41
C ALA A 243 15.03 -13.43 1.03
N ARG A 244 15.00 -12.10 1.19
CA ARG A 244 14.98 -11.47 2.54
C ARG A 244 13.71 -11.81 3.30
N ALA A 245 12.54 -11.69 2.65
CA ALA A 245 11.26 -12.03 3.24
C ALA A 245 11.22 -13.49 3.72
N GLN A 246 11.67 -14.43 2.90
CA GLN A 246 11.75 -15.86 3.24
C GLN A 246 12.70 -16.14 4.40
N ARG A 247 13.84 -15.45 4.47
CA ARG A 247 14.75 -15.56 5.63
C ARG A 247 14.11 -15.01 6.89
N HIS A 248 13.53 -13.83 6.82
CA HIS A 248 12.86 -13.20 7.95
C HIS A 248 11.70 -14.05 8.46
N TYR A 249 10.86 -14.57 7.56
CA TYR A 249 9.74 -15.43 7.96
C TYR A 249 10.20 -16.68 8.73
N ARG A 250 11.33 -17.27 8.36
CA ARG A 250 11.89 -18.40 9.11
C ARG A 250 12.24 -18.03 10.55
N THR A 251 12.74 -16.82 10.80
CA THR A 251 13.04 -16.37 12.18
C THR A 251 11.79 -16.14 13.01
N LEU A 252 10.63 -15.95 12.39
CA LEU A 252 9.35 -15.76 13.09
C LEU A 252 8.70 -17.07 13.50
N ILE A 253 9.01 -18.19 12.82
CA ILE A 253 8.37 -19.49 13.04
C ILE A 253 9.30 -20.53 13.66
N GLY A 254 10.60 -20.26 13.74
CA GLY A 254 11.63 -21.15 14.32
C GLY A 254 12.01 -20.76 15.70
#